data_5e54a9392e17d0183354d7a00ad0a98c
#
_entry.id   5e54a9392e17d0183354d7a00ad0a98c
#
_cell.length_a   1.000
_cell.length_b   1.000
_cell.length_c   1.000
_cell.angle_alpha   90.00
_cell.angle_beta   90.00
_cell.angle_gamma   90.00
#
_symmetry.space_group_name_H-M   'P 1'
#
loop_
_entity.id
_entity.type
_entity.pdbx_description
1 polymer ?
#
loop_
_entity_poly.entity_id
_entity_poly.type
_entity_poly.pdbx_seq_one_letter_code
_entity_poly.pdbx_strand_id
1 'polypeptide(L)'
;VDVQKKLKKGILIRDESIAAEREQEAIVLTNLGQSIYDSGLADNKSLKKYKKTIGELNDEIQNLEDSLRRLLVDDEKRNANQEELKALKVELRNIRNKEEPLFDDLGRSSWELWKSGRSVHNGMEEALDDLIKAEARLQAAEDAVFRTEQETGGKAVKLLIKGKALLLAGRRKTASTALDRLWGRAGKKISRDIPAASFSDTSAGPPSSTLEALGKRREEISRRVSELNDESSDLDTALEEMPGKGGVKKRVNWIEARLETIQNNLDDAFRDLGKAWADQSGINSSDAVVGKWKKEWAEVNKRISILEGEQN
;
A
#
# COMPACT_ATOMS: atom_id res chain seq x y z
N VAL A 1 -32.83 -22.83 60.49
CA VAL A 1 -32.63 -22.11 59.19
C VAL A 1 -31.43 -21.14 59.28
N ASP A 2 -31.21 -20.50 60.43
CA ASP A 2 -30.16 -19.46 60.60
C ASP A 2 -28.75 -20.05 60.76
N VAL A 3 -28.62 -21.21 61.40
CA VAL A 3 -27.34 -21.90 61.59
C VAL A 3 -26.81 -22.44 60.24
N GLN A 4 -27.69 -23.02 59.43
CA GLN A 4 -27.31 -23.51 58.10
C GLN A 4 -26.90 -22.38 57.14
N LYS A 5 -27.53 -21.19 57.23
CA LYS A 5 -27.11 -20.01 56.44
C LYS A 5 -25.75 -19.47 56.90
N LYS A 6 -25.47 -19.45 58.19
CA LYS A 6 -24.18 -19.04 58.75
C LYS A 6 -23.06 -20.03 58.36
N LEU A 7 -23.33 -21.33 58.41
CA LEU A 7 -22.37 -22.36 57.98
C LEU A 7 -22.05 -22.27 56.49
N LYS A 8 -23.08 -22.12 55.62
CA LYS A 8 -22.88 -21.93 54.17
C LYS A 8 -22.06 -20.67 53.86
N LYS A 9 -22.31 -19.55 54.58
CA LYS A 9 -21.55 -18.31 54.40
C LYS A 9 -20.11 -18.47 54.87
N GLY A 10 -19.87 -19.20 55.98
CA GLY A 10 -18.51 -19.49 56.45
C GLY A 10 -17.71 -20.36 55.48
N ILE A 11 -18.32 -21.39 54.89
CA ILE A 11 -17.74 -22.24 53.86
C ILE A 11 -17.38 -21.41 52.60
N LEU A 12 -18.29 -20.56 52.14
CA LEU A 12 -18.07 -19.73 50.94
C LEU A 12 -16.86 -18.76 51.12
N ILE A 13 -16.79 -18.09 52.27
CA ILE A 13 -15.66 -17.15 52.58
C ILE A 13 -14.33 -17.90 52.62
N ARG A 14 -14.34 -19.11 53.16
CA ARG A 14 -13.14 -19.94 53.24
C ARG A 14 -12.68 -20.43 51.86
N ASP A 15 -13.62 -20.90 51.03
CA ASP A 15 -13.34 -21.34 49.67
C ASP A 15 -12.78 -20.17 48.82
N GLU A 16 -13.29 -18.96 48.97
CA GLU A 16 -12.77 -17.74 48.38
C GLU A 16 -11.34 -17.42 48.89
N SER A 17 -11.10 -17.62 50.20
CA SER A 17 -9.77 -17.40 50.79
C SER A 17 -8.75 -18.44 50.30
N ILE A 18 -9.13 -19.70 50.18
CA ILE A 18 -8.27 -20.74 49.61
C ILE A 18 -7.95 -20.46 48.13
N ALA A 19 -8.95 -20.03 47.37
CA ALA A 19 -8.74 -19.65 45.96
C ALA A 19 -7.74 -18.51 45.79
N ALA A 20 -7.87 -17.45 46.63
CA ALA A 20 -6.94 -16.31 46.63
C ALA A 20 -5.52 -16.71 47.02
N GLU A 21 -5.33 -17.58 48.03
CA GLU A 21 -3.99 -18.06 48.40
C GLU A 21 -3.39 -18.97 47.34
N ARG A 22 -4.20 -19.79 46.64
CA ARG A 22 -3.71 -20.60 45.52
C ARG A 22 -3.32 -19.74 44.31
N GLU A 23 -4.00 -18.63 44.07
CA GLU A 23 -3.59 -17.67 43.05
C GLU A 23 -2.26 -17.01 43.42
N GLN A 24 -2.09 -16.62 44.69
CA GLN A 24 -0.82 -16.11 45.19
C GLN A 24 0.30 -17.16 45.10
N GLU A 25 0.03 -18.43 45.42
CA GLU A 25 0.97 -19.55 45.25
C GLU A 25 1.45 -19.64 43.78
N ALA A 26 0.50 -19.58 42.84
CA ALA A 26 0.84 -19.61 41.42
C ALA A 26 1.78 -18.49 41.01
N ILE A 27 1.53 -17.26 41.44
CA ILE A 27 2.37 -16.09 41.18
C ILE A 27 3.78 -16.30 41.78
N VAL A 28 3.87 -16.73 43.03
CA VAL A 28 5.14 -16.96 43.71
C VAL A 28 5.94 -18.07 43.02
N LEU A 29 5.29 -19.17 42.64
CA LEU A 29 5.94 -20.27 41.92
C LEU A 29 6.44 -19.85 40.53
N THR A 30 5.68 -19.02 39.80
CA THR A 30 6.11 -18.47 38.51
C THR A 30 7.36 -17.60 38.68
N ASN A 31 7.36 -16.68 39.65
CA ASN A 31 8.52 -15.82 39.95
C ASN A 31 9.75 -16.63 40.41
N LEU A 32 9.54 -17.67 41.21
CA LEU A 32 10.57 -18.60 41.64
C LEU A 32 11.17 -19.33 40.42
N GLY A 33 10.33 -19.87 39.55
CA GLY A 33 10.76 -20.56 38.33
C GLY A 33 11.55 -19.67 37.40
N GLN A 34 11.10 -18.43 37.16
CA GLN A 34 11.82 -17.46 36.38
C GLN A 34 13.21 -17.15 37.00
N SER A 35 13.26 -16.92 38.30
CA SER A 35 14.55 -16.65 39.00
C SER A 35 15.51 -17.84 38.92
N ILE A 36 14.99 -19.08 38.95
CA ILE A 36 15.78 -20.30 38.79
C ILE A 36 16.32 -20.43 37.37
N TYR A 37 15.50 -20.10 36.38
CA TYR A 37 15.90 -20.11 34.97
C TYR A 37 17.01 -19.07 34.71
N ASP A 38 16.80 -17.85 35.16
CA ASP A 38 17.72 -16.71 34.96
C ASP A 38 19.06 -16.89 35.70
N SER A 39 19.05 -17.51 36.87
CA SER A 39 20.27 -17.82 37.64
C SER A 39 21.05 -19.03 37.13
N GLY A 40 20.55 -19.76 36.12
CA GLY A 40 21.18 -20.98 35.59
C GLY A 40 21.02 -22.19 36.46
N LEU A 41 20.30 -22.15 37.59
CA LEU A 41 20.06 -23.29 38.47
C LEU A 41 19.22 -24.39 37.83
N ALA A 42 18.53 -24.08 36.73
CA ALA A 42 17.78 -25.03 35.90
C ALA A 42 18.68 -26.00 35.10
N ASP A 43 20.00 -25.86 35.11
CA ASP A 43 20.94 -26.76 34.43
C ASP A 43 21.07 -28.15 35.10
N ASN A 44 20.45 -28.34 36.26
CA ASN A 44 20.37 -29.63 36.90
C ASN A 44 19.61 -30.66 36.02
N LYS A 45 20.08 -31.91 36.01
CA LYS A 45 19.54 -33.01 35.18
C LYS A 45 18.03 -33.19 35.36
N SER A 46 17.50 -33.00 36.57
CA SER A 46 16.08 -33.13 36.90
C SER A 46 15.22 -31.98 36.34
N LEU A 47 15.82 -30.79 36.11
CA LEU A 47 15.12 -29.60 35.67
C LEU A 47 15.34 -29.28 34.18
N LYS A 48 16.24 -30.01 33.54
CA LYS A 48 16.65 -29.81 32.13
C LYS A 48 15.47 -29.79 31.15
N LYS A 49 14.43 -30.59 31.40
CA LYS A 49 13.24 -30.60 30.54
C LYS A 49 12.47 -29.27 30.55
N TYR A 50 12.36 -28.67 31.74
CA TYR A 50 11.68 -27.34 31.86
C TYR A 50 12.49 -26.25 31.22
N LYS A 51 13.82 -26.25 31.41
CA LYS A 51 14.72 -25.30 30.73
C LYS A 51 14.57 -25.36 29.21
N LYS A 52 14.49 -26.58 28.66
CA LYS A 52 14.28 -26.78 27.22
C LYS A 52 12.94 -26.21 26.76
N THR A 53 11.85 -26.54 27.45
CA THR A 53 10.50 -26.01 27.11
C THR A 53 10.44 -24.50 27.19
N ILE A 54 11.01 -23.87 28.23
CA ILE A 54 11.07 -22.41 28.38
C ILE A 54 11.90 -21.80 27.26
N GLY A 55 13.03 -22.40 26.88
CA GLY A 55 13.84 -21.96 25.76
C GLY A 55 13.06 -21.97 24.44
N GLU A 56 12.39 -23.08 24.14
CA GLU A 56 11.56 -23.22 22.93
C GLU A 56 10.42 -22.19 22.86
N LEU A 57 9.76 -21.91 24.01
CA LEU A 57 8.71 -20.87 24.09
C LEU A 57 9.28 -19.47 23.88
N ASN A 58 10.43 -19.14 24.47
CA ASN A 58 11.11 -17.85 24.28
C ASN A 58 11.53 -17.66 22.81
N ASP A 59 12.06 -18.70 22.17
CA ASP A 59 12.45 -18.66 20.76
C ASP A 59 11.20 -18.43 19.88
N GLU A 60 10.05 -19.06 20.20
CA GLU A 60 8.79 -18.87 19.49
C GLU A 60 8.27 -17.41 19.67
N ILE A 61 8.33 -16.85 20.88
CA ILE A 61 7.97 -15.46 21.16
C ILE A 61 8.82 -14.54 20.30
N GLN A 62 10.14 -14.68 20.35
CA GLN A 62 11.05 -13.82 19.59
C GLN A 62 10.78 -13.90 18.08
N ASN A 63 10.57 -15.10 17.53
CA ASN A 63 10.24 -15.28 16.13
C ASN A 63 8.92 -14.59 15.72
N LEU A 64 7.90 -14.64 16.58
CA LEU A 64 6.62 -13.99 16.35
C LEU A 64 6.72 -12.46 16.47
N GLU A 65 7.47 -11.94 17.44
CA GLU A 65 7.72 -10.49 17.58
C GLU A 65 8.49 -9.94 16.38
N ASP A 66 9.49 -10.65 15.90
CA ASP A 66 10.23 -10.27 14.69
C ASP A 66 9.33 -10.31 13.45
N SER A 67 8.45 -11.31 13.36
CA SER A 67 7.46 -11.40 12.28
C SER A 67 6.46 -10.24 12.33
N LEU A 68 5.97 -9.89 13.53
CA LEU A 68 5.08 -8.75 13.73
C LEU A 68 5.74 -7.43 13.33
N ARG A 69 6.99 -7.22 13.74
CA ARG A 69 7.76 -6.01 13.39
C ARG A 69 7.94 -5.89 11.89
N ARG A 70 8.34 -6.96 11.20
CA ARG A 70 8.46 -6.99 9.73
C ARG A 70 7.13 -6.68 9.05
N LEU A 71 6.06 -7.33 9.49
CA LEU A 71 4.72 -7.15 8.94
C LEU A 71 4.24 -5.69 9.02
N LEU A 72 4.49 -5.00 10.13
CA LEU A 72 4.13 -3.60 10.30
C LEU A 72 4.96 -2.67 9.40
N VAL A 73 6.28 -2.91 9.30
CA VAL A 73 7.16 -2.15 8.40
C VAL A 73 6.76 -2.34 6.93
N ASP A 74 6.45 -3.56 6.54
CA ASP A 74 6.04 -3.87 5.16
C ASP A 74 4.66 -3.27 4.83
N ASP A 75 3.75 -3.20 5.81
CA ASP A 75 2.45 -2.52 5.64
C ASP A 75 2.61 -1.00 5.47
N GLU A 76 3.48 -0.37 6.25
CA GLU A 76 3.80 1.06 6.08
C GLU A 76 4.39 1.34 4.68
N LYS A 77 5.32 0.52 4.21
CA LYS A 77 5.87 0.64 2.86
C LYS A 77 4.80 0.46 1.78
N ARG A 78 3.92 -0.54 1.95
CA ARG A 78 2.80 -0.78 1.02
C ARG A 78 1.88 0.43 0.94
N ASN A 79 1.53 1.03 2.07
CA ASN A 79 0.68 2.21 2.12
C ASN A 79 1.37 3.41 1.46
N ALA A 80 2.66 3.63 1.71
CA ALA A 80 3.46 4.67 1.06
C ALA A 80 3.51 4.49 -0.47
N ASN A 81 3.78 3.27 -0.95
CA ASN A 81 3.81 2.96 -2.37
C ASN A 81 2.44 3.21 -3.04
N GLN A 82 1.34 2.87 -2.37
CA GLN A 82 -0.01 3.14 -2.89
C GLN A 82 -0.30 4.63 -3.01
N GLU A 83 0.09 5.44 -2.02
CA GLU A 83 -0.10 6.89 -2.08
C GLU A 83 0.78 7.53 -3.17
N GLU A 84 2.03 7.10 -3.31
CA GLU A 84 2.91 7.55 -4.40
C GLU A 84 2.34 7.16 -5.77
N LEU A 85 1.85 5.94 -5.94
CA LEU A 85 1.17 5.49 -7.18
C LEU A 85 -0.05 6.34 -7.52
N LYS A 86 -0.85 6.73 -6.53
CA LYS A 86 -2.00 7.63 -6.75
C LYS A 86 -1.53 9.00 -7.21
N ALA A 87 -0.52 9.58 -6.57
CA ALA A 87 0.04 10.87 -6.93
C ALA A 87 0.61 10.87 -8.36
N LEU A 88 1.38 9.84 -8.72
CA LEU A 88 1.95 9.70 -10.05
C LEU A 88 0.88 9.53 -11.14
N LYS A 89 -0.22 8.80 -10.87
CA LYS A 89 -1.35 8.69 -11.78
C LYS A 89 -2.05 10.04 -12.02
N VAL A 90 -2.17 10.86 -10.99
CA VAL A 90 -2.71 12.22 -11.11
C VAL A 90 -1.76 13.09 -11.94
N GLU A 91 -0.45 13.01 -11.71
CA GLU A 91 0.55 13.75 -12.48
C GLU A 91 0.53 13.35 -13.95
N LEU A 92 0.46 12.05 -14.27
CA LEU A 92 0.31 11.57 -15.65
C LEU A 92 -0.94 12.14 -16.35
N ARG A 93 -2.06 12.22 -15.63
CA ARG A 93 -3.28 12.85 -16.15
C ARG A 93 -3.09 14.33 -16.42
N ASN A 94 -2.41 15.02 -15.51
CA ASN A 94 -2.12 16.46 -15.68
C ASN A 94 -1.16 16.71 -16.86
N ILE A 95 -0.16 15.85 -17.05
CA ILE A 95 0.73 15.92 -18.22
C ILE A 95 -0.08 15.75 -19.49
N ARG A 96 -0.93 14.74 -19.60
CA ARG A 96 -1.81 14.53 -20.78
C ARG A 96 -2.69 15.73 -21.08
N ASN A 97 -3.29 16.34 -20.06
CA ASN A 97 -4.13 17.52 -20.22
C ASN A 97 -3.34 18.75 -20.71
N LYS A 98 -2.04 18.83 -20.37
CA LYS A 98 -1.15 19.88 -20.86
C LYS A 98 -0.62 19.61 -22.26
N GLU A 99 -0.40 18.35 -22.61
CA GLU A 99 0.09 17.93 -23.94
C GLU A 99 -0.94 18.22 -25.03
N GLU A 100 -2.24 18.02 -24.78
CA GLU A 100 -3.29 18.17 -25.80
C GLU A 100 -3.30 19.55 -26.50
N PRO A 101 -3.38 20.68 -25.77
CA PRO A 101 -3.34 21.99 -26.42
C PRO A 101 -1.98 22.28 -27.10
N LEU A 102 -0.88 21.77 -26.52
CA LEU A 102 0.46 21.96 -27.11
C LEU A 102 0.61 21.21 -28.45
N PHE A 103 -0.03 20.05 -28.61
CA PHE A 103 -0.07 19.38 -29.89
C PHE A 103 -0.84 20.17 -30.94
N ASP A 104 -1.97 20.80 -30.57
CA ASP A 104 -2.71 21.68 -31.46
C ASP A 104 -1.85 22.89 -31.87
N ASP A 105 -1.19 23.53 -30.92
CA ASP A 105 -0.31 24.69 -31.17
C ASP A 105 0.89 24.31 -32.04
N LEU A 106 1.52 23.15 -31.78
CA LEU A 106 2.64 22.66 -32.58
C LEU A 106 2.17 22.36 -34.02
N GLY A 107 1.01 21.73 -34.17
CA GLY A 107 0.45 21.43 -35.49
C GLY A 107 0.16 22.71 -36.29
N ARG A 108 -0.47 23.71 -35.67
CA ARG A 108 -0.77 25.03 -36.31
C ARG A 108 0.50 25.80 -36.69
N SER A 109 1.43 25.92 -35.74
CA SER A 109 2.69 26.63 -35.99
C SER A 109 3.52 25.96 -37.08
N SER A 110 3.59 24.64 -37.08
CA SER A 110 4.30 23.88 -38.10
C SER A 110 3.64 24.02 -39.49
N TRP A 111 2.32 24.05 -39.53
CA TRP A 111 1.57 24.30 -40.76
C TRP A 111 1.86 25.70 -41.35
N GLU A 112 1.88 26.75 -40.51
CA GLU A 112 2.23 28.11 -40.92
C GLU A 112 3.65 28.17 -41.46
N LEU A 113 4.61 27.52 -40.82
CA LEU A 113 5.99 27.42 -41.29
C LEU A 113 6.05 26.75 -42.67
N TRP A 114 5.37 25.65 -42.87
CA TRP A 114 5.30 24.94 -44.14
C TRP A 114 4.70 25.81 -45.24
N LYS A 115 3.58 26.47 -44.99
CA LYS A 115 2.92 27.40 -45.93
C LYS A 115 3.83 28.55 -46.33
N SER A 116 4.65 29.04 -45.41
CA SER A 116 5.61 30.13 -45.69
C SER A 116 6.88 29.63 -46.44
N GLY A 117 6.95 28.37 -46.84
CA GLY A 117 8.11 27.78 -47.50
C GLY A 117 9.30 27.51 -46.58
N ARG A 118 9.10 27.61 -45.26
CA ARG A 118 10.13 27.36 -44.23
C ARG A 118 10.00 25.91 -43.71
N SER A 119 10.42 24.95 -44.48
CA SER A 119 10.53 23.57 -43.97
C SER A 119 11.75 23.44 -43.09
N VAL A 120 11.60 23.12 -41.81
CA VAL A 120 12.71 22.97 -40.84
C VAL A 120 13.23 21.53 -40.80
N HIS A 121 12.49 20.57 -41.38
CA HIS A 121 12.87 19.16 -41.38
C HIS A 121 12.22 18.42 -42.56
N ASN A 122 12.93 17.47 -43.19
CA ASN A 122 12.44 16.71 -44.34
C ASN A 122 11.18 15.88 -44.07
N GLY A 123 10.91 15.46 -42.81
CA GLY A 123 9.70 14.74 -42.42
C GLY A 123 8.46 15.61 -42.19
N MET A 124 8.59 16.96 -42.33
CA MET A 124 7.48 17.87 -42.00
C MET A 124 6.31 17.71 -42.96
N GLU A 125 6.56 17.57 -44.26
CA GLU A 125 5.53 17.38 -45.27
C GLU A 125 4.73 16.09 -45.04
N GLU A 126 5.41 14.99 -44.70
CA GLU A 126 4.76 13.71 -44.36
C GLU A 126 3.91 13.82 -43.09
N ALA A 127 4.39 14.55 -42.08
CA ALA A 127 3.64 14.77 -40.85
C ALA A 127 2.40 15.64 -41.07
N LEU A 128 2.41 16.54 -42.04
CA LEU A 128 1.34 17.46 -42.39
C LEU A 128 0.41 16.94 -43.51
N ASP A 129 0.68 15.79 -44.13
CA ASP A 129 -0.05 15.25 -45.31
C ASP A 129 -1.58 15.24 -45.13
N ASP A 130 -2.07 14.81 -43.97
CA ASP A 130 -3.50 14.81 -43.66
C ASP A 130 -4.09 16.24 -43.64
N LEU A 131 -3.32 17.22 -43.14
CA LEU A 131 -3.71 18.63 -43.12
C LEU A 131 -3.73 19.20 -44.57
N ILE A 132 -2.72 18.90 -45.36
CA ILE A 132 -2.64 19.33 -46.77
C ILE A 132 -3.88 18.84 -47.52
N LYS A 133 -4.21 17.55 -47.37
CA LYS A 133 -5.43 16.96 -48.01
C LYS A 133 -6.74 17.56 -47.49
N ALA A 134 -6.82 17.87 -46.18
CA ALA A 134 -8.01 18.45 -45.56
C ALA A 134 -8.22 19.91 -46.02
N GLU A 135 -7.15 20.70 -46.12
CA GLU A 135 -7.24 22.05 -46.60
C GLU A 135 -7.63 22.13 -48.08
N ALA A 136 -7.06 21.26 -48.90
CA ALA A 136 -7.46 21.19 -50.30
C ALA A 136 -8.97 20.88 -50.46
N ARG A 137 -9.52 20.02 -49.59
CA ARG A 137 -10.98 19.71 -49.55
C ARG A 137 -11.80 20.95 -49.10
N LEU A 138 -11.30 21.65 -48.08
CA LEU A 138 -11.95 22.88 -47.58
C LEU A 138 -12.00 23.94 -48.66
N GLN A 139 -10.89 24.17 -49.35
CA GLN A 139 -10.76 25.13 -50.41
C GLN A 139 -11.69 24.76 -51.59
N ALA A 140 -11.72 23.49 -51.99
CA ALA A 140 -12.65 23.05 -53.02
C ALA A 140 -14.14 23.22 -52.64
N ALA A 141 -14.49 23.08 -51.35
CA ALA A 141 -15.82 23.38 -50.83
C ALA A 141 -16.15 24.87 -50.83
N GLU A 142 -15.19 25.72 -50.47
CA GLU A 142 -15.35 27.17 -50.53
C GLU A 142 -15.52 27.67 -51.94
N ASP A 143 -14.70 27.21 -52.85
CA ASP A 143 -14.82 27.55 -54.30
C ASP A 143 -16.19 27.14 -54.85
N ALA A 144 -16.71 25.95 -54.44
CA ALA A 144 -18.03 25.49 -54.84
C ALA A 144 -19.16 26.37 -54.28
N VAL A 145 -19.05 26.85 -53.03
CA VAL A 145 -20.00 27.82 -52.44
C VAL A 145 -19.95 29.09 -53.23
N PHE A 146 -18.77 29.67 -53.46
CA PHE A 146 -18.58 30.94 -54.19
C PHE A 146 -19.16 30.87 -55.62
N ARG A 147 -18.89 29.81 -56.35
CA ARG A 147 -19.48 29.60 -57.70
C ARG A 147 -20.99 29.54 -57.66
N THR A 148 -21.57 28.88 -56.67
CA THR A 148 -23.01 28.74 -56.51
C THR A 148 -23.69 30.06 -56.15
N GLU A 149 -23.02 30.90 -55.38
CA GLU A 149 -23.52 32.23 -55.06
C GLU A 149 -23.52 33.21 -56.24
N GLN A 150 -22.66 32.99 -57.24
CA GLN A 150 -22.60 33.77 -58.48
C GLN A 150 -23.61 33.31 -59.55
N GLU A 151 -24.27 32.13 -59.36
CA GLU A 151 -25.31 31.68 -60.29
C GLU A 151 -26.53 32.61 -60.25
N THR A 152 -26.93 33.15 -61.39
CA THR A 152 -28.10 34.03 -61.51
C THR A 152 -29.21 33.32 -62.29
N GLY A 153 -30.50 33.51 -61.87
CA GLY A 153 -31.63 32.86 -62.53
C GLY A 153 -33.00 33.28 -62.01
N GLY A 154 -34.07 32.83 -62.66
CA GLY A 154 -35.46 33.08 -62.25
C GLY A 154 -35.83 32.52 -60.87
N LYS A 155 -37.05 32.81 -60.38
CA LYS A 155 -37.48 32.46 -58.99
C LYS A 155 -37.30 30.97 -58.61
N ALA A 156 -37.55 30.04 -59.49
CA ALA A 156 -37.39 28.60 -59.29
C ALA A 156 -35.91 28.21 -59.18
N VAL A 157 -35.05 28.83 -60.02
CA VAL A 157 -33.60 28.62 -59.98
C VAL A 157 -33.00 29.15 -58.70
N LYS A 158 -33.49 30.30 -58.19
CA LYS A 158 -33.07 30.88 -56.90
C LYS A 158 -33.35 29.98 -55.70
N LEU A 159 -34.43 29.20 -55.75
CA LEU A 159 -34.75 28.22 -54.68
C LEU A 159 -33.82 27.00 -54.70
N LEU A 160 -33.47 26.53 -55.91
CA LEU A 160 -32.48 25.45 -56.09
C LEU A 160 -31.07 25.90 -55.69
N ILE A 161 -30.69 27.12 -56.05
CA ILE A 161 -29.40 27.75 -55.62
C ILE A 161 -29.32 27.86 -54.11
N LYS A 162 -30.39 28.29 -53.39
CA LYS A 162 -30.43 28.34 -51.93
C LYS A 162 -30.26 26.95 -51.30
N GLY A 163 -30.95 25.94 -51.84
CA GLY A 163 -30.80 24.54 -51.33
C GLY A 163 -29.39 24.01 -51.55
N LYS A 164 -28.79 24.25 -52.73
CA LYS A 164 -27.40 23.87 -53.04
C LYS A 164 -26.39 24.60 -52.14
N ALA A 165 -26.57 25.93 -51.92
CA ALA A 165 -25.74 26.75 -51.03
C ALA A 165 -25.79 26.24 -49.56
N LEU A 166 -26.95 25.85 -49.04
CA LEU A 166 -27.11 25.26 -47.73
C LEU A 166 -26.36 23.93 -47.59
N LEU A 167 -26.44 23.03 -48.58
CA LEU A 167 -25.70 21.75 -48.60
C LEU A 167 -24.20 22.01 -48.65
N LEU A 168 -23.72 22.96 -49.44
CA LEU A 168 -22.31 23.31 -49.54
C LEU A 168 -21.79 23.98 -48.28
N ALA A 169 -22.59 24.83 -47.65
CA ALA A 169 -22.27 25.42 -46.34
C ALA A 169 -22.13 24.32 -45.26
N GLY A 170 -23.00 23.32 -45.30
CA GLY A 170 -22.84 22.12 -44.43
C GLY A 170 -21.53 21.38 -44.68
N ARG A 171 -21.15 21.14 -45.94
CA ARG A 171 -19.89 20.52 -46.35
C ARG A 171 -18.68 21.33 -45.88
N ARG A 172 -18.72 22.65 -46.05
CA ARG A 172 -17.69 23.59 -45.57
C ARG A 172 -17.52 23.49 -44.07
N LYS A 173 -18.59 23.54 -43.29
CA LYS A 173 -18.56 23.38 -41.82
C LYS A 173 -17.95 22.06 -41.40
N THR A 174 -18.34 20.95 -42.07
CA THR A 174 -17.80 19.63 -41.80
C THR A 174 -16.30 19.58 -42.09
N ALA A 175 -15.85 20.17 -43.22
CA ALA A 175 -14.45 20.19 -43.61
C ALA A 175 -13.61 21.05 -42.62
N SER A 176 -14.14 22.19 -42.19
CA SER A 176 -13.49 23.04 -41.16
C SER A 176 -13.35 22.31 -39.83
N THR A 177 -14.42 21.65 -39.35
CA THR A 177 -14.35 20.88 -38.11
C THR A 177 -13.39 19.68 -38.22
N ALA A 178 -13.27 19.08 -39.39
CA ALA A 178 -12.30 18.02 -39.65
C ALA A 178 -10.86 18.57 -39.60
N LEU A 179 -10.62 19.73 -40.18
CA LEU A 179 -9.32 20.41 -40.11
C LEU A 179 -8.91 20.71 -38.66
N ASP A 180 -9.83 21.24 -37.85
CA ASP A 180 -9.55 21.56 -36.43
C ASP A 180 -9.10 20.33 -35.63
N ARG A 181 -9.68 19.15 -35.93
CA ARG A 181 -9.27 17.88 -35.29
C ARG A 181 -7.92 17.35 -35.76
N LEU A 182 -7.45 17.79 -36.92
CA LEU A 182 -6.19 17.33 -37.49
C LEU A 182 -4.98 18.06 -36.92
N TRP A 183 -5.15 19.27 -36.35
CA TRP A 183 -4.03 20.00 -35.75
C TRP A 183 -3.31 19.19 -34.68
N GLY A 184 -4.04 18.67 -33.69
CA GLY A 184 -3.48 17.85 -32.63
C GLY A 184 -2.85 16.56 -33.14
N ARG A 185 -3.42 15.93 -34.20
CA ARG A 185 -2.84 14.73 -34.81
C ARG A 185 -1.50 15.05 -35.51
N ALA A 186 -1.46 16.13 -36.27
CA ALA A 186 -0.23 16.57 -36.92
C ALA A 186 0.84 16.93 -35.89
N GLY A 187 0.48 17.69 -34.84
CA GLY A 187 1.37 18.03 -33.76
C GLY A 187 1.93 16.79 -33.02
N LYS A 188 1.10 15.78 -32.76
CA LYS A 188 1.56 14.50 -32.18
C LYS A 188 2.57 13.78 -33.09
N LYS A 189 2.29 13.74 -34.40
CA LYS A 189 3.21 13.12 -35.37
C LYS A 189 4.51 13.89 -35.45
N ILE A 190 4.43 15.23 -35.52
CA ILE A 190 5.60 16.11 -35.51
C ILE A 190 6.43 15.94 -34.23
N SER A 191 5.80 15.98 -33.07
CA SER A 191 6.50 15.82 -31.78
C SER A 191 7.20 14.48 -31.64
N ARG A 192 6.69 13.43 -32.28
CA ARG A 192 7.31 12.09 -32.27
C ARG A 192 8.43 11.93 -33.27
N ASP A 193 8.24 12.49 -34.47
CA ASP A 193 9.08 12.16 -35.62
C ASP A 193 10.14 13.24 -35.91
N ILE A 194 9.98 14.45 -35.35
CA ILE A 194 10.90 15.59 -35.59
C ILE A 194 11.47 16.09 -34.27
N PRO A 195 12.82 16.13 -34.12
CA PRO A 195 13.46 16.62 -32.91
C PRO A 195 13.07 18.09 -32.61
N ALA A 196 12.82 18.40 -31.32
CA ALA A 196 12.43 19.74 -30.87
C ALA A 196 13.48 20.81 -31.24
N ALA A 197 14.76 20.47 -31.26
CA ALA A 197 15.84 21.36 -31.66
C ALA A 197 15.69 21.89 -33.10
N SER A 198 15.00 21.17 -34.00
CA SER A 198 14.72 21.62 -35.38
C SER A 198 13.82 22.86 -35.42
N PHE A 199 13.10 23.15 -34.34
CA PHE A 199 12.16 24.27 -34.25
C PHE A 199 12.66 25.44 -33.40
N SER A 200 13.89 25.40 -32.85
CA SER A 200 14.39 26.35 -31.83
C SER A 200 14.18 27.83 -32.17
N ASP A 201 14.36 28.19 -33.45
CA ASP A 201 14.26 29.57 -33.91
C ASP A 201 12.92 29.90 -34.62
N THR A 202 11.88 29.14 -34.31
CA THR A 202 10.57 29.25 -34.96
C THR A 202 9.44 29.41 -33.96
N SER A 203 8.24 29.74 -34.43
CA SER A 203 7.01 29.77 -33.63
C SER A 203 6.61 28.40 -33.06
N ALA A 204 7.08 27.30 -33.65
CA ALA A 204 6.88 25.95 -33.20
C ALA A 204 7.87 25.50 -32.11
N GLY A 205 8.92 26.28 -31.85
CA GLY A 205 9.95 25.96 -30.85
C GLY A 205 9.45 25.83 -29.43
N PRO A 206 8.71 26.83 -28.86
CA PRO A 206 8.18 26.75 -27.50
C PRO A 206 7.26 25.54 -27.24
N PRO A 207 6.23 25.25 -28.07
CA PRO A 207 5.40 24.07 -27.87
C PRO A 207 6.18 22.76 -28.04
N SER A 208 7.12 22.68 -28.99
CA SER A 208 7.94 21.49 -29.23
C SER A 208 8.86 21.17 -28.04
N SER A 209 9.58 22.17 -27.52
CA SER A 209 10.48 21.99 -26.36
C SER A 209 9.70 21.64 -25.08
N THR A 210 8.53 22.24 -24.90
CA THR A 210 7.65 21.90 -23.75
C THR A 210 7.15 20.46 -23.85
N LEU A 211 6.73 20.01 -25.03
CA LEU A 211 6.29 18.63 -25.26
C LEU A 211 7.42 17.63 -25.02
N GLU A 212 8.65 17.94 -25.44
CA GLU A 212 9.82 17.10 -25.16
C GLU A 212 10.08 16.97 -23.65
N ALA A 213 9.99 18.08 -22.90
CA ALA A 213 10.16 18.08 -21.46
C ALA A 213 9.04 17.26 -20.75
N LEU A 214 7.79 17.41 -21.19
CA LEU A 214 6.66 16.62 -20.67
C LEU A 214 6.82 15.14 -21.02
N GLY A 215 7.32 14.81 -22.21
CA GLY A 215 7.62 13.45 -22.65
C GLY A 215 8.66 12.78 -21.75
N LYS A 216 9.77 13.45 -21.47
CA LYS A 216 10.81 12.97 -20.53
C LYS A 216 10.23 12.73 -19.14
N ARG A 217 9.44 13.68 -18.63
CA ARG A 217 8.80 13.53 -17.33
C ARG A 217 7.82 12.36 -17.29
N ARG A 218 7.05 12.12 -18.34
CA ARG A 218 6.15 10.98 -18.46
C ARG A 218 6.91 9.65 -18.45
N GLU A 219 8.06 9.57 -19.11
CA GLU A 219 8.93 8.37 -19.09
C GLU A 219 9.48 8.10 -17.70
N GLU A 220 9.96 9.14 -16.99
CA GLU A 220 10.40 9.03 -15.61
C GLU A 220 9.31 8.48 -14.70
N ILE A 221 8.09 9.06 -14.80
CA ILE A 221 6.94 8.60 -14.02
C ILE A 221 6.58 7.16 -14.37
N SER A 222 6.57 6.80 -15.66
CA SER A 222 6.24 5.45 -16.10
C SER A 222 7.22 4.43 -15.55
N ARG A 223 8.52 4.75 -15.53
CA ARG A 223 9.55 3.92 -14.90
C ARG A 223 9.30 3.77 -13.39
N ARG A 224 9.05 4.89 -12.68
CA ARG A 224 8.79 4.85 -11.24
C ARG A 224 7.52 4.06 -10.90
N VAL A 225 6.47 4.16 -11.71
CA VAL A 225 5.25 3.35 -11.57
C VAL A 225 5.55 1.86 -11.74
N SER A 226 6.42 1.47 -12.67
CA SER A 226 6.86 0.07 -12.81
C SER A 226 7.59 -0.40 -11.56
N GLU A 227 8.58 0.36 -11.10
CA GLU A 227 9.35 0.06 -9.89
C GLU A 227 8.44 -0.14 -8.66
N LEU A 228 7.47 0.77 -8.45
CA LEU A 228 6.51 0.67 -7.34
C LEU A 228 5.57 -0.54 -7.45
N ASN A 229 5.21 -0.95 -8.66
CA ASN A 229 4.41 -2.16 -8.86
C ASN A 229 5.23 -3.42 -8.55
N ASP A 230 6.50 -3.45 -8.94
CA ASP A 230 7.42 -4.55 -8.64
C ASP A 230 7.65 -4.64 -7.11
N GLU A 231 7.96 -3.50 -6.45
CA GLU A 231 8.08 -3.43 -4.99
C GLU A 231 6.79 -3.90 -4.29
N SER A 232 5.61 -3.55 -4.80
CA SER A 232 4.33 -3.98 -4.23
C SER A 232 4.11 -5.49 -4.38
N SER A 233 4.54 -6.06 -5.51
CA SER A 233 4.49 -7.51 -5.74
C SER A 233 5.40 -8.27 -4.78
N ASP A 234 6.61 -7.74 -4.52
CA ASP A 234 7.55 -8.33 -3.55
C ASP A 234 6.97 -8.29 -2.13
N LEU A 235 6.35 -7.16 -1.74
CA LEU A 235 5.67 -7.03 -0.44
C LEU A 235 4.47 -7.98 -0.32
N ASP A 236 3.74 -8.24 -1.39
CA ASP A 236 2.64 -9.22 -1.40
C ASP A 236 3.16 -10.65 -1.22
N THR A 237 4.26 -10.98 -1.89
CA THR A 237 4.93 -12.28 -1.73
C THR A 237 5.46 -12.46 -0.30
N ALA A 238 6.15 -11.43 0.24
CA ALA A 238 6.62 -11.45 1.61
C ALA A 238 5.47 -11.61 2.61
N LEU A 239 4.31 -10.99 2.35
CA LEU A 239 3.13 -11.16 3.19
C LEU A 239 2.64 -12.62 3.19
N GLU A 240 2.66 -13.31 2.04
CA GLU A 240 2.21 -14.71 1.96
C GLU A 240 3.08 -15.66 2.79
N GLU A 241 4.36 -15.35 2.96
CA GLU A 241 5.32 -16.11 3.78
C GLU A 241 5.16 -15.85 5.29
N MET A 242 4.49 -14.77 5.70
CA MET A 242 4.29 -14.42 7.10
C MET A 242 3.31 -15.36 7.81
N PRO A 243 3.48 -15.59 9.14
CA PRO A 243 2.56 -16.39 9.94
C PRO A 243 1.10 -15.92 9.85
N GLY A 244 0.17 -16.86 9.94
CA GLY A 244 -1.26 -16.58 9.85
C GLY A 244 -1.78 -16.59 8.40
N LYS A 245 -3.05 -16.24 8.20
CA LYS A 245 -3.72 -16.20 6.90
C LYS A 245 -4.49 -14.91 6.69
N GLY A 246 -4.55 -14.46 5.44
CA GLY A 246 -5.32 -13.27 5.03
C GLY A 246 -4.48 -12.00 5.02
N GLY A 247 -5.13 -10.84 4.99
CA GLY A 247 -4.43 -9.54 4.93
C GLY A 247 -3.75 -9.17 6.24
N VAL A 248 -2.93 -8.10 6.22
CA VAL A 248 -2.08 -7.64 7.32
C VAL A 248 -2.80 -7.62 8.67
N LYS A 249 -3.94 -6.95 8.78
CA LYS A 249 -4.71 -6.85 10.04
C LYS A 249 -5.08 -8.21 10.64
N LYS A 250 -5.43 -9.20 9.80
CA LYS A 250 -5.77 -10.54 10.28
C LYS A 250 -4.54 -11.28 10.79
N ARG A 251 -3.39 -11.09 10.15
CA ARG A 251 -2.12 -11.69 10.56
C ARG A 251 -1.61 -11.05 11.85
N VAL A 252 -1.70 -9.72 11.99
CA VAL A 252 -1.39 -9.02 13.24
C VAL A 252 -2.20 -9.61 14.40
N ASN A 253 -3.52 -9.64 14.27
CA ASN A 253 -4.41 -10.19 15.31
C ASN A 253 -4.08 -11.66 15.64
N TRP A 254 -3.73 -12.46 14.62
CA TRP A 254 -3.34 -13.86 14.83
C TRP A 254 -2.01 -13.98 15.60
N ILE A 255 -1.00 -13.16 15.24
CA ILE A 255 0.28 -13.13 15.93
C ILE A 255 0.09 -12.70 17.39
N GLU A 256 -0.66 -11.62 17.63
CA GLU A 256 -0.95 -11.11 18.98
C GLU A 256 -1.65 -12.17 19.86
N ALA A 257 -2.69 -12.81 19.33
CA ALA A 257 -3.39 -13.88 20.04
C ALA A 257 -2.47 -15.09 20.31
N ARG A 258 -1.56 -15.40 19.37
CA ARG A 258 -0.58 -16.47 19.56
C ARG A 258 0.46 -16.11 20.61
N LEU A 259 0.96 -14.87 20.60
CA LEU A 259 1.87 -14.35 21.63
C LEU A 259 1.25 -14.44 23.02
N GLU A 260 -0.02 -14.01 23.19
CA GLU A 260 -0.73 -14.14 24.45
C GLU A 260 -0.83 -15.61 24.91
N THR A 261 -1.15 -16.51 23.99
CA THR A 261 -1.22 -17.96 24.32
C THR A 261 0.15 -18.50 24.75
N ILE A 262 1.22 -18.11 24.06
CA ILE A 262 2.57 -18.59 24.38
C ILE A 262 3.06 -17.99 25.70
N GLN A 263 2.73 -16.71 25.96
CA GLN A 263 3.06 -16.07 27.24
C GLN A 263 2.40 -16.79 28.42
N ASN A 264 1.13 -17.18 28.30
CA ASN A 264 0.46 -17.98 29.31
C ASN A 264 1.14 -19.35 29.50
N ASN A 265 1.52 -20.01 28.40
CA ASN A 265 2.24 -21.28 28.47
C ASN A 265 3.63 -21.13 29.10
N LEU A 266 4.30 -19.99 28.88
CA LEU A 266 5.59 -19.65 29.47
C LEU A 266 5.46 -19.45 30.99
N ASP A 267 4.41 -18.75 31.44
CA ASP A 267 4.12 -18.56 32.86
C ASP A 267 3.81 -19.90 33.55
N ASP A 268 3.06 -20.80 32.88
CA ASP A 268 2.83 -22.16 33.37
C ASP A 268 4.12 -22.98 33.43
N ALA A 269 5.01 -22.88 32.42
CA ALA A 269 6.29 -23.57 32.41
C ALA A 269 7.23 -23.05 33.52
N PHE A 270 7.23 -21.74 33.81
CA PHE A 270 7.94 -21.19 34.95
C PHE A 270 7.34 -21.68 36.28
N ARG A 271 6.02 -21.72 36.41
CA ARG A 271 5.33 -22.25 37.59
C ARG A 271 5.74 -23.69 37.86
N ASP A 272 5.71 -24.52 36.82
CA ASP A 272 6.10 -25.93 36.92
C ASP A 272 7.58 -26.11 37.30
N LEU A 273 8.47 -25.27 36.73
CA LEU A 273 9.88 -25.23 37.12
C LEU A 273 10.05 -24.86 38.60
N GLY A 274 9.37 -23.79 39.05
CA GLY A 274 9.38 -23.34 40.44
C GLY A 274 8.93 -24.41 41.40
N LYS A 275 7.80 -25.09 41.09
CA LYS A 275 7.29 -26.21 41.86
C LYS A 275 8.25 -27.36 41.90
N ALA A 276 8.76 -27.83 40.76
CA ALA A 276 9.70 -28.94 40.66
C ALA A 276 10.99 -28.68 41.46
N TRP A 277 11.43 -27.42 41.53
CA TRP A 277 12.58 -27.01 42.30
C TRP A 277 12.24 -26.93 43.81
N ALA A 278 11.10 -26.38 44.18
CA ALA A 278 10.66 -26.25 45.57
C ALA A 278 10.46 -27.61 46.24
N ASP A 279 9.97 -28.62 45.50
CA ASP A 279 9.74 -29.97 45.96
C ASP A 279 11.04 -30.76 46.16
N GLN A 280 12.18 -30.31 45.62
CA GLN A 280 13.48 -30.95 45.85
C GLN A 280 14.02 -30.57 47.25
N SER A 281 13.84 -31.47 48.22
CA SER A 281 14.38 -31.31 49.55
C SER A 281 15.92 -31.27 49.54
N GLY A 282 16.49 -30.20 50.00
CA GLY A 282 17.96 -30.08 50.24
C GLY A 282 18.72 -29.14 49.30
N ILE A 283 18.10 -28.53 48.27
CA ILE A 283 18.78 -27.56 47.46
C ILE A 283 18.74 -26.18 48.19
N ASN A 284 19.81 -25.83 48.84
CA ASN A 284 20.06 -24.48 49.33
C ASN A 284 20.68 -23.67 48.20
N SER A 285 19.96 -22.67 47.67
CA SER A 285 20.52 -21.73 46.74
C SER A 285 21.25 -20.63 47.53
N SER A 286 22.48 -20.28 47.12
CA SER A 286 23.19 -19.10 47.59
C SER A 286 22.66 -17.83 46.91
N ASP A 287 21.76 -17.96 45.94
CA ASP A 287 21.10 -16.86 45.25
C ASP A 287 20.03 -16.24 46.17
N ALA A 288 20.20 -14.95 46.46
CA ALA A 288 19.34 -14.23 47.40
C ALA A 288 17.91 -14.06 46.89
N VAL A 289 17.71 -13.95 45.54
CA VAL A 289 16.41 -13.76 44.91
C VAL A 289 15.64 -15.05 44.95
N VAL A 290 16.27 -16.16 44.56
CA VAL A 290 15.69 -17.50 44.66
C VAL A 290 15.34 -17.86 46.09
N GLY A 291 16.23 -17.53 47.04
CA GLY A 291 16.00 -17.73 48.49
C GLY A 291 14.80 -16.93 49.01
N LYS A 292 14.56 -15.71 48.52
CA LYS A 292 13.38 -14.90 48.86
C LYS A 292 12.08 -15.59 48.39
N TRP A 293 12.01 -15.95 47.16
CA TRP A 293 10.80 -16.58 46.60
C TRP A 293 10.48 -17.94 47.21
N LYS A 294 11.53 -18.71 47.55
CA LYS A 294 11.38 -19.97 48.29
C LYS A 294 10.75 -19.80 49.66
N LYS A 295 11.16 -18.76 50.42
CA LYS A 295 10.57 -18.43 51.73
C LYS A 295 9.10 -18.00 51.55
N GLU A 296 8.83 -17.15 50.59
CA GLU A 296 7.49 -16.64 50.34
C GLU A 296 6.52 -17.80 49.92
N TRP A 297 6.97 -18.72 49.05
CA TRP A 297 6.22 -19.91 48.76
C TRP A 297 5.92 -20.76 49.99
N ALA A 298 6.92 -20.98 50.84
CA ALA A 298 6.72 -21.77 52.08
C ALA A 298 5.69 -21.14 53.00
N GLU A 299 5.64 -19.82 53.10
CA GLU A 299 4.64 -19.08 53.87
C GLU A 299 3.23 -19.18 53.28
N VAL A 300 3.09 -19.02 51.97
CA VAL A 300 1.81 -19.22 51.25
C VAL A 300 1.30 -20.62 51.42
N ASN A 301 2.15 -21.62 51.21
CA ASN A 301 1.79 -23.03 51.34
C ASN A 301 1.35 -23.40 52.76
N LYS A 302 2.01 -22.80 53.78
CA LYS A 302 1.58 -22.93 55.18
C LYS A 302 0.19 -22.32 55.44
N ARG A 303 -0.14 -21.16 54.83
CA ARG A 303 -1.47 -20.54 54.97
C ARG A 303 -2.56 -21.41 54.30
N ILE A 304 -2.27 -21.95 53.12
CA ILE A 304 -3.17 -22.88 52.42
C ILE A 304 -3.42 -24.13 53.28
N SER A 305 -2.36 -24.75 53.83
CA SER A 305 -2.50 -25.93 54.68
C SER A 305 -3.32 -25.69 55.93
N ILE A 306 -3.23 -24.48 56.55
CA ILE A 306 -4.07 -24.10 57.68
C ILE A 306 -5.52 -24.00 57.26
N LEU A 307 -5.81 -23.29 56.14
CA LEU A 307 -7.14 -23.11 55.61
C LEU A 307 -7.79 -24.46 55.19
N GLU A 308 -7.01 -25.39 54.63
CA GLU A 308 -7.49 -26.71 54.25
C GLU A 308 -7.58 -27.65 55.46
N GLY A 309 -6.69 -27.56 56.44
CA GLY A 309 -6.67 -28.36 57.67
C GLY A 309 -7.83 -28.07 58.61
N GLU A 310 -8.44 -26.93 58.50
CA GLU A 310 -9.70 -26.62 59.20
C GLU A 310 -10.94 -27.38 58.62
N GLN A 311 -10.73 -28.29 57.64
CA GLN A 311 -11.77 -29.18 57.11
C GLN A 311 -11.92 -30.49 57.90
N ASN A 312 -10.98 -30.84 58.78
CA ASN A 312 -11.03 -31.99 59.68
C ASN A 312 -11.41 -31.51 61.07
#